data_39812141bc3b5c8a0e10769cee2b8ee6
#
_entry.id   39812141bc3b5c8a0e10769cee2b8ee6
#
_cell.length_a   1.000
_cell.length_b   1.000
_cell.length_c   1.000
_cell.angle_alpha   90.00
_cell.angle_beta   90.00
_cell.angle_gamma   90.00
#
_symmetry.space_group_name_H-M   'P 1'
#
loop_
_entity.id
_entity.type
_entity.pdbx_description
1 polymer ?
#
loop_
_entity_poly.entity_id
_entity_poly.type
_entity_poly.pdbx_seq_one_letter_code
_entity_poly.pdbx_strand_id
1 'polypeptide(L)'
;MKEACGVVGIVAPGRDVAHLCYDALYALQHRGQESAGMATFVNEQITVVKDNGLVSHVFSDTTLQALAGSFVIGHTRYSTSGSANWTAAQPVYRSAGISGFALAHNGNLTNTHELAELAGISFTKMLSDSDLVAELLALDVNAGASLRVALRDVLSRCEGAFSMVILDANEVHAVRDPYGFRPLCLGRLGTADAVEGWVVASESPALDVLGATFVREIAPGEMVTITSQGVTSSQLLTPAGDREKLCIFEFVYFARPDAYLLGHQVHTTRRRMGELLAQQSNLDADLVMGVPDSGVPAAEGYAKASGIPFGYGLVKNRYIGRTFISPDQDRRAASVRRKLNPLRENIEGQRLVVVDDSIVRGTTTQALVGMLRDAGAAKVHLRISSPPFMWPCYYGIDTPTRAELLAANHTIDEMNKFIGSDSLEFISLENLRAAIDLDGECCDACLTGHYPAPTPVALGGVVTSRW
;
A
#
# COMPACT_ATOMS: atom_id res chain seq x y z
N MET A 1 -6.21 0.48 9.54
CA MET A 1 -5.15 -0.27 8.80
C MET A 1 -3.98 0.65 8.60
N LYS A 2 -2.79 0.10 8.58
CA LYS A 2 -1.57 0.80 8.23
C LYS A 2 -1.23 0.44 6.78
N GLU A 3 -0.60 1.36 6.05
CA GLU A 3 -0.45 1.34 4.59
C GLU A 3 0.64 0.40 4.08
N ALA A 4 0.64 0.18 2.76
CA ALA A 4 1.66 -0.58 2.05
C ALA A 4 2.70 0.39 1.48
N CYS A 5 3.98 0.02 1.48
CA CYS A 5 5.09 0.81 0.94
C CYS A 5 4.89 1.22 -0.54
N GLY A 6 5.61 2.24 -0.99
CA GLY A 6 5.73 2.62 -2.39
C GLY A 6 7.15 2.40 -2.92
N VAL A 7 7.28 1.83 -4.11
CA VAL A 7 8.55 1.63 -4.82
C VAL A 7 8.53 2.31 -6.18
N VAL A 8 9.69 2.80 -6.59
CA VAL A 8 9.92 3.44 -7.90
C VAL A 8 11.27 3.01 -8.43
N GLY A 9 11.38 2.81 -9.74
CA GLY A 9 12.65 2.66 -10.45
C GLY A 9 12.60 3.43 -11.77
N ILE A 10 13.63 4.22 -12.06
CA ILE A 10 13.70 5.06 -13.26
C ILE A 10 15.04 4.88 -13.95
N VAL A 11 15.00 4.70 -15.26
CA VAL A 11 16.17 4.79 -16.14
C VAL A 11 15.85 5.82 -17.21
N ALA A 12 16.57 6.95 -17.19
CA ALA A 12 16.37 8.04 -18.14
C ALA A 12 17.69 8.76 -18.44
N PRO A 13 18.48 8.27 -19.42
CA PRO A 13 19.75 8.87 -19.80
C PRO A 13 19.58 10.33 -20.21
N GLY A 14 20.41 11.22 -19.67
CA GLY A 14 20.34 12.65 -19.96
C GLY A 14 19.25 13.44 -19.24
N ARG A 15 18.43 12.79 -18.38
CA ARG A 15 17.46 13.42 -17.52
C ARG A 15 17.97 13.48 -16.06
N ASP A 16 17.46 14.41 -15.30
CA ASP A 16 17.70 14.44 -13.84
C ASP A 16 16.79 13.42 -13.13
N VAL A 17 17.31 12.18 -13.00
CA VAL A 17 16.51 11.08 -12.44
C VAL A 17 16.20 11.24 -10.95
N ALA A 18 17.02 11.99 -10.19
CA ALA A 18 16.78 12.23 -8.77
C ALA A 18 15.52 13.07 -8.55
N HIS A 19 15.33 14.15 -9.32
CA HIS A 19 14.13 14.96 -9.27
C HIS A 19 12.90 14.19 -9.80
N LEU A 20 13.05 13.42 -10.87
CA LEU A 20 11.95 12.54 -11.34
C LEU A 20 11.55 11.54 -10.24
N CYS A 21 12.52 10.91 -9.57
CA CYS A 21 12.23 9.97 -8.47
C CYS A 21 11.58 10.68 -7.27
N TYR A 22 12.02 11.91 -6.94
CA TYR A 22 11.39 12.72 -5.90
C TYR A 22 9.91 12.95 -6.20
N ASP A 23 9.56 13.38 -7.40
CA ASP A 23 8.17 13.65 -7.81
C ASP A 23 7.33 12.38 -7.77
N ALA A 24 7.88 11.26 -8.27
CA ALA A 24 7.21 9.96 -8.23
C ALA A 24 6.98 9.46 -6.80
N LEU A 25 7.98 9.58 -5.90
CA LEU A 25 7.84 9.23 -4.49
C LEU A 25 6.87 10.16 -3.76
N TYR A 26 6.86 11.44 -4.12
CA TYR A 26 5.88 12.39 -3.58
C TYR A 26 4.44 12.01 -3.97
N ALA A 27 4.22 11.55 -5.21
CA ALA A 27 2.94 11.01 -5.64
C ALA A 27 2.55 9.72 -4.88
N LEU A 28 3.54 8.94 -4.43
CA LEU A 28 3.35 7.72 -3.63
C LEU A 28 3.40 7.96 -2.11
N GLN A 29 3.47 9.21 -1.63
CA GLN A 29 3.62 9.54 -0.21
C GLN A 29 2.46 8.98 0.66
N HIS A 30 1.28 8.79 0.08
CA HIS A 30 0.14 8.17 0.77
C HIS A 30 0.42 6.72 1.17
N ARG A 31 1.32 6.01 0.48
CA ARG A 31 1.71 4.63 0.77
C ARG A 31 2.68 4.51 1.94
N GLY A 32 3.53 5.53 2.18
CA GLY A 32 4.49 5.51 3.28
C GLY A 32 4.86 6.91 3.76
N GLN A 33 4.79 7.14 5.08
CA GLN A 33 5.04 8.45 5.71
C GLN A 33 6.08 8.40 6.83
N GLU A 34 6.72 7.25 7.07
CA GLU A 34 7.68 7.08 8.17
C GLU A 34 9.12 7.33 7.74
N SER A 35 9.49 6.86 6.57
CA SER A 35 10.81 7.12 6.00
C SER A 35 10.74 7.14 4.47
N ALA A 36 11.71 7.80 3.86
CA ALA A 36 11.92 7.82 2.42
C ALA A 36 13.39 7.58 2.09
N GLY A 37 13.68 7.09 0.90
CA GLY A 37 15.04 6.89 0.45
C GLY A 37 15.13 6.72 -1.05
N MET A 38 16.31 7.02 -1.58
CA MET A 38 16.71 6.81 -2.98
C MET A 38 18.09 6.20 -3.06
N ALA A 39 18.34 5.46 -4.12
CA ALA A 39 19.65 5.00 -4.50
C ALA A 39 19.89 5.30 -5.99
N THR A 40 21.03 5.90 -6.33
CA THR A 40 21.47 6.18 -7.71
C THR A 40 22.80 5.51 -7.99
N PHE A 41 23.06 5.21 -9.27
CA PHE A 41 24.36 4.74 -9.73
C PHE A 41 25.05 5.86 -10.53
N VAL A 42 26.21 6.29 -10.04
CA VAL A 42 27.03 7.34 -10.65
C VAL A 42 28.50 7.09 -10.34
N ASN A 43 29.39 7.36 -11.30
CA ASN A 43 30.83 7.17 -11.17
C ASN A 43 31.22 5.78 -10.61
N GLU A 44 30.61 4.75 -11.16
CA GLU A 44 30.82 3.33 -10.77
C GLU A 44 30.47 2.99 -9.31
N GLN A 45 29.69 3.83 -8.65
CA GLN A 45 29.27 3.66 -7.26
C GLN A 45 27.77 3.85 -7.08
N ILE A 46 27.21 3.08 -6.17
CA ILE A 46 25.83 3.30 -5.70
C ILE A 46 25.86 4.24 -4.52
N THR A 47 25.16 5.37 -4.68
CA THR A 47 24.95 6.36 -3.61
C THR A 47 23.52 6.17 -3.06
N VAL A 48 23.40 6.03 -1.74
CA VAL A 48 22.10 5.87 -1.05
C VAL A 48 21.90 7.04 -0.09
N VAL A 49 20.75 7.69 -0.22
CA VAL A 49 20.29 8.70 0.76
C VAL A 49 18.91 8.25 1.26
N LYS A 50 18.79 8.11 2.56
CA LYS A 50 17.55 7.70 3.23
C LYS A 50 17.50 8.21 4.66
N ASP A 51 16.30 8.55 5.13
CA ASP A 51 16.07 8.95 6.52
C ASP A 51 14.61 8.79 6.91
N ASN A 52 14.31 8.98 8.18
CA ASN A 52 12.95 9.09 8.69
C ASN A 52 12.33 10.42 8.27
N GLY A 53 11.08 10.38 7.86
CA GLY A 53 10.31 11.56 7.46
C GLY A 53 9.60 11.40 6.12
N LEU A 54 8.89 12.46 5.76
CA LEU A 54 8.25 12.59 4.46
C LEU A 54 9.31 12.82 3.37
N VAL A 55 8.99 12.53 2.13
CA VAL A 55 9.85 12.76 0.96
C VAL A 55 10.40 14.19 0.96
N SER A 56 9.56 15.20 1.22
CA SER A 56 9.95 16.60 1.28
C SER A 56 10.85 16.97 2.46
N HIS A 57 10.94 16.13 3.49
CA HIS A 57 11.83 16.34 4.64
C HIS A 57 13.18 15.66 4.46
N VAL A 58 13.19 14.50 3.80
CA VAL A 58 14.40 13.70 3.57
C VAL A 58 15.26 14.31 2.46
N PHE A 59 14.62 14.83 1.40
CA PHE A 59 15.32 15.31 0.22
C PHE A 59 15.22 16.83 0.10
N SER A 60 16.36 17.50 0.19
CA SER A 60 16.57 18.89 -0.18
C SER A 60 17.17 18.99 -1.58
N ASP A 61 17.16 20.16 -2.19
CA ASP A 61 17.81 20.40 -3.50
C ASP A 61 19.29 19.98 -3.48
N THR A 62 20.01 20.25 -2.39
CA THR A 62 21.41 19.84 -2.24
C THR A 62 21.55 18.32 -2.22
N THR A 63 20.62 17.62 -1.56
CA THR A 63 20.63 16.17 -1.48
C THR A 63 20.32 15.54 -2.85
N LEU A 64 19.35 16.11 -3.57
CA LEU A 64 18.99 15.65 -4.92
C LEU A 64 20.13 15.86 -5.92
N GLN A 65 20.86 16.97 -5.83
CA GLN A 65 22.06 17.20 -6.66
C GLN A 65 23.16 16.17 -6.42
N ALA A 66 23.29 15.66 -5.19
CA ALA A 66 24.25 14.60 -4.86
C ALA A 66 23.85 13.22 -5.41
N LEU A 67 22.58 13.03 -5.76
CA LEU A 67 22.01 11.82 -6.34
C LEU A 67 21.92 11.86 -7.88
N ALA A 68 22.83 12.58 -8.52
CA ALA A 68 22.92 12.62 -9.99
C ALA A 68 23.05 11.22 -10.58
N GLY A 69 22.71 11.06 -11.85
CA GLY A 69 22.84 9.78 -12.56
C GLY A 69 21.77 9.58 -13.62
N SER A 70 21.76 8.39 -14.24
CA SER A 70 20.75 7.97 -15.22
C SER A 70 19.86 6.83 -14.71
N PHE A 71 20.20 6.28 -13.55
CA PHE A 71 19.54 5.15 -12.92
C PHE A 71 19.22 5.49 -11.47
N VAL A 72 17.99 5.29 -11.06
CA VAL A 72 17.55 5.54 -9.68
C VAL A 72 16.49 4.54 -9.25
N ILE A 73 16.53 4.13 -7.99
CA ILE A 73 15.40 3.51 -7.31
C ILE A 73 15.01 4.32 -6.09
N GLY A 74 13.74 4.29 -5.74
CA GLY A 74 13.19 5.02 -4.61
C GLY A 74 12.18 4.22 -3.82
N HIS A 75 12.03 4.61 -2.55
CA HIS A 75 11.13 3.96 -1.60
C HIS A 75 10.47 4.97 -0.66
N THR A 76 9.17 4.77 -0.39
CA THR A 76 8.46 5.36 0.75
C THR A 76 8.00 4.24 1.66
N ARG A 77 8.39 4.33 2.95
CA ARG A 77 8.17 3.26 3.92
C ARG A 77 7.00 3.57 4.83
N TYR A 78 6.22 2.51 5.05
CA TYR A 78 5.38 2.38 6.23
C TYR A 78 5.80 1.09 6.96
N SER A 79 6.16 1.15 8.25
CA SER A 79 6.59 -0.03 8.98
C SER A 79 5.40 -0.93 9.30
N THR A 80 5.44 -2.15 8.84
CA THR A 80 4.51 -3.21 9.23
C THR A 80 4.85 -3.75 10.61
N SER A 81 6.12 -3.64 11.01
CA SER A 81 6.64 -4.06 12.31
C SER A 81 8.04 -3.47 12.54
N GLY A 82 8.42 -3.27 13.79
CA GLY A 82 9.76 -2.82 14.18
C GLY A 82 9.83 -1.36 14.59
N SER A 83 10.97 -0.97 15.12
CA SER A 83 11.26 0.39 15.55
C SER A 83 11.29 1.36 14.37
N ALA A 84 10.87 2.60 14.59
CA ALA A 84 11.06 3.72 13.66
C ALA A 84 12.55 4.10 13.57
N ASN A 85 13.41 3.13 13.29
CA ASN A 85 14.84 3.33 13.16
C ASN A 85 15.15 3.59 11.69
N TRP A 86 15.86 4.68 11.40
CA TRP A 86 16.31 5.05 10.06
C TRP A 86 17.12 3.94 9.37
N THR A 87 17.77 3.06 10.13
CA THR A 87 18.52 1.91 9.59
C THR A 87 17.64 0.93 8.81
N ALA A 88 16.36 0.84 9.18
CA ALA A 88 15.38 0.02 8.48
C ALA A 88 14.71 0.75 7.28
N ALA A 89 15.06 2.02 7.03
CA ALA A 89 14.63 2.73 5.83
C ALA A 89 15.26 2.07 4.58
N GLN A 90 14.53 2.11 3.49
CA GLN A 90 14.95 1.55 2.20
C GLN A 90 15.26 2.69 1.21
N PRO A 91 16.07 2.44 0.17
CA PRO A 91 16.65 1.18 -0.27
C PRO A 91 17.67 0.57 0.68
N VAL A 92 17.73 -0.76 0.71
CA VAL A 92 18.79 -1.52 1.39
C VAL A 92 19.95 -1.69 0.43
N TYR A 93 21.17 -1.28 0.84
CA TYR A 93 22.38 -1.49 0.05
C TYR A 93 23.19 -2.66 0.55
N ARG A 94 23.78 -3.43 -0.36
CA ARG A 94 24.79 -4.45 -0.08
C ARG A 94 25.99 -4.33 -1.00
N SER A 95 27.18 -4.41 -0.40
CA SER A 95 28.42 -4.58 -1.14
C SER A 95 28.52 -6.02 -1.62
N ALA A 96 28.42 -6.25 -2.91
CA ALA A 96 28.51 -7.55 -3.54
C ALA A 96 29.04 -7.41 -4.96
N GLY A 97 29.88 -8.34 -5.41
CA GLY A 97 30.56 -8.21 -6.69
C GLY A 97 31.40 -6.93 -6.78
N ILE A 98 31.34 -6.20 -7.91
CA ILE A 98 32.16 -5.01 -8.16
C ILE A 98 31.52 -3.75 -7.60
N SER A 99 30.25 -3.51 -7.90
CA SER A 99 29.56 -2.23 -7.61
C SER A 99 28.58 -2.31 -6.44
N GLY A 100 28.26 -3.52 -5.98
CA GLY A 100 27.14 -3.75 -5.06
C GLY A 100 25.78 -3.55 -5.75
N PHE A 101 24.72 -3.62 -4.97
CA PHE A 101 23.36 -3.35 -5.42
C PHE A 101 22.53 -2.68 -4.32
N ALA A 102 21.43 -2.04 -4.70
CA ALA A 102 20.44 -1.49 -3.79
C ALA A 102 19.05 -2.09 -4.07
N LEU A 103 18.25 -2.35 -3.03
CA LEU A 103 16.95 -3.02 -3.12
C LEU A 103 15.88 -2.22 -2.38
N ALA A 104 14.73 -2.00 -3.03
CA ALA A 104 13.51 -1.46 -2.45
C ALA A 104 12.37 -2.48 -2.59
N HIS A 105 11.58 -2.67 -1.53
CA HIS A 105 10.56 -3.70 -1.40
C HIS A 105 9.24 -3.16 -0.86
N ASN A 106 8.16 -3.48 -1.53
CA ASN A 106 6.78 -3.34 -1.07
C ASN A 106 6.17 -4.74 -0.91
N GLY A 107 5.90 -5.15 0.32
CA GLY A 107 5.34 -6.47 0.62
C GLY A 107 5.66 -6.94 2.03
N ASN A 108 5.58 -8.25 2.22
CA ASN A 108 5.98 -8.95 3.43
C ASN A 108 6.19 -10.44 3.14
N LEU A 109 7.34 -10.97 3.50
CA LEU A 109 7.64 -12.40 3.38
C LEU A 109 7.11 -13.16 4.59
N THR A 110 6.61 -14.38 4.35
CA THR A 110 6.01 -15.23 5.39
C THR A 110 6.95 -16.29 5.93
N ASN A 111 8.06 -16.60 5.22
CA ASN A 111 9.01 -17.66 5.56
C ASN A 111 10.42 -17.17 5.93
N THR A 112 10.54 -15.97 6.49
CA THR A 112 11.84 -15.32 6.78
C THR A 112 12.72 -16.11 7.73
N HIS A 113 12.16 -16.84 8.72
CA HIS A 113 12.92 -17.71 9.62
C HIS A 113 13.57 -18.86 8.87
N GLU A 114 12.85 -19.55 8.01
CA GLU A 114 13.37 -20.65 7.20
C GLU A 114 14.49 -20.18 6.25
N LEU A 115 14.29 -19.02 5.62
CA LEU A 115 15.30 -18.43 4.75
C LEU A 115 16.59 -18.08 5.51
N ALA A 116 16.48 -17.53 6.72
CA ALA A 116 17.62 -17.20 7.55
C ALA A 116 18.36 -18.46 8.01
N GLU A 117 17.66 -19.52 8.43
CA GLU A 117 18.23 -20.81 8.82
C GLU A 117 18.98 -21.48 7.67
N LEU A 118 18.38 -21.53 6.47
CA LEU A 118 19.00 -22.11 5.27
C LEU A 118 20.32 -21.43 4.89
N ALA A 119 20.43 -20.14 5.15
CA ALA A 119 21.63 -19.35 4.87
C ALA A 119 22.63 -19.29 6.02
N GLY A 120 22.31 -19.87 7.19
CA GLY A 120 23.13 -19.76 8.40
C GLY A 120 23.20 -18.33 8.96
N ILE A 121 22.20 -17.49 8.65
CA ILE A 121 22.11 -16.11 9.09
C ILE A 121 21.39 -16.05 10.43
N SER A 122 21.96 -15.34 11.40
CA SER A 122 21.25 -15.07 12.66
C SER A 122 20.10 -14.11 12.42
N PHE A 123 18.87 -14.60 12.60
CA PHE A 123 17.64 -13.83 12.44
C PHE A 123 17.63 -12.53 13.28
N THR A 124 18.21 -12.56 14.48
CA THR A 124 18.29 -11.40 15.37
C THR A 124 19.17 -10.26 14.86
N LYS A 125 19.96 -10.49 13.80
CA LYS A 125 20.81 -9.47 13.18
C LYS A 125 20.12 -8.76 12.00
N MET A 126 19.01 -9.29 11.52
CA MET A 126 18.28 -8.72 10.39
C MET A 126 17.30 -7.65 10.89
N LEU A 127 17.21 -6.56 10.13
CA LEU A 127 16.34 -5.43 10.47
C LEU A 127 14.94 -5.56 9.84
N SER A 128 14.82 -6.31 8.75
CA SER A 128 13.59 -6.55 8.01
C SER A 128 13.74 -7.75 7.07
N ASP A 129 12.62 -8.20 6.47
CA ASP A 129 12.61 -9.18 5.39
C ASP A 129 13.41 -8.70 4.16
N SER A 130 13.31 -7.42 3.82
CA SER A 130 14.10 -6.80 2.74
C SER A 130 15.61 -6.86 3.01
N ASP A 131 16.00 -6.69 4.28
CA ASP A 131 17.39 -6.79 4.71
C ASP A 131 17.93 -8.23 4.57
N LEU A 132 17.08 -9.21 4.91
CA LEU A 132 17.39 -10.63 4.73
C LEU A 132 17.53 -11.00 3.25
N VAL A 133 16.59 -10.58 2.39
CA VAL A 133 16.68 -10.82 0.95
C VAL A 133 17.95 -10.22 0.37
N ALA A 134 18.28 -8.98 0.76
CA ALA A 134 19.50 -8.32 0.29
C ALA A 134 20.77 -9.08 0.73
N GLU A 135 20.77 -9.64 1.95
CA GLU A 135 21.89 -10.46 2.44
C GLU A 135 22.03 -11.77 1.65
N LEU A 136 20.93 -12.48 1.40
CA LEU A 136 20.92 -13.71 0.60
C LEU A 136 21.44 -13.47 -0.82
N LEU A 137 20.98 -12.40 -1.47
CA LEU A 137 21.46 -12.00 -2.79
C LEU A 137 22.97 -11.70 -2.77
N ALA A 138 23.44 -10.99 -1.73
CA ALA A 138 24.86 -10.66 -1.61
C ALA A 138 25.73 -11.92 -1.41
N LEU A 139 25.26 -12.91 -0.66
CA LEU A 139 25.96 -14.19 -0.51
C LEU A 139 26.12 -14.90 -1.84
N ASP A 140 25.05 -15.01 -2.64
CA ASP A 140 25.09 -15.69 -3.93
C ASP A 140 25.97 -14.93 -4.95
N VAL A 141 25.90 -13.60 -4.98
CA VAL A 141 26.74 -12.77 -5.86
C VAL A 141 28.21 -12.86 -5.47
N ASN A 142 28.54 -12.84 -4.19
CA ASN A 142 29.92 -13.01 -3.70
C ASN A 142 30.45 -14.44 -3.91
N ALA A 143 29.57 -15.43 -4.05
CA ALA A 143 29.93 -16.79 -4.46
C ALA A 143 30.15 -16.92 -5.97
N GLY A 144 29.96 -15.84 -6.76
CA GLY A 144 30.24 -15.78 -8.19
C GLY A 144 29.01 -15.85 -9.11
N ALA A 145 27.79 -15.86 -8.57
CA ALA A 145 26.57 -15.76 -9.36
C ALA A 145 26.40 -14.34 -9.92
N SER A 146 25.81 -14.18 -11.11
CA SER A 146 25.30 -12.87 -11.52
C SER A 146 24.09 -12.49 -10.68
N LEU A 147 23.83 -11.19 -10.48
CA LEU A 147 22.68 -10.73 -9.71
C LEU A 147 21.35 -11.28 -10.27
N ARG A 148 21.21 -11.42 -11.59
CA ARG A 148 20.03 -12.00 -12.23
C ARG A 148 19.83 -13.49 -11.87
N VAL A 149 20.90 -14.26 -11.76
CA VAL A 149 20.85 -15.66 -11.28
C VAL A 149 20.49 -15.69 -9.79
N ALA A 150 21.15 -14.88 -8.98
CA ALA A 150 20.86 -14.76 -7.55
C ALA A 150 19.39 -14.36 -7.29
N LEU A 151 18.86 -13.38 -8.04
CA LEU A 151 17.44 -12.97 -7.96
C LEU A 151 16.51 -14.17 -8.21
N ARG A 152 16.73 -14.96 -9.27
CA ARG A 152 15.91 -16.12 -9.54
C ARG A 152 16.00 -17.16 -8.39
N ASP A 153 17.21 -17.47 -7.97
CA ASP A 153 17.45 -18.55 -7.01
C ASP A 153 17.00 -18.17 -5.58
N VAL A 154 17.17 -16.92 -5.16
CA VAL A 154 16.69 -16.42 -3.86
C VAL A 154 15.17 -16.24 -3.88
N LEU A 155 14.62 -15.53 -4.88
CA LEU A 155 13.19 -15.21 -4.89
C LEU A 155 12.30 -16.43 -5.15
N SER A 156 12.82 -17.50 -5.80
CA SER A 156 12.09 -18.77 -5.93
C SER A 156 11.84 -19.47 -4.59
N ARG A 157 12.61 -19.15 -3.56
CA ARG A 157 12.47 -19.67 -2.19
C ARG A 157 11.67 -18.74 -1.27
N CYS A 158 11.40 -17.52 -1.71
CA CYS A 158 10.62 -16.55 -0.93
C CYS A 158 9.13 -16.85 -1.01
N GLU A 159 8.47 -16.90 0.14
CA GLU A 159 7.02 -17.01 0.26
C GLU A 159 6.43 -15.69 0.77
N GLY A 160 5.20 -15.37 0.35
CA GLY A 160 4.51 -14.15 0.73
C GLY A 160 4.35 -13.17 -0.42
N ALA A 161 4.27 -11.88 -0.10
CA ALA A 161 4.03 -10.82 -1.07
C ALA A 161 5.27 -9.96 -1.28
N PHE A 162 5.61 -9.70 -2.54
CA PHE A 162 6.65 -8.74 -2.86
C PHE A 162 6.50 -8.09 -4.24
N SER A 163 6.67 -6.79 -4.28
CA SER A 163 7.04 -6.02 -5.46
C SER A 163 8.37 -5.35 -5.14
N MET A 164 9.43 -5.76 -5.82
CA MET A 164 10.80 -5.31 -5.55
C MET A 164 11.36 -4.55 -6.73
N VAL A 165 12.14 -3.50 -6.42
CA VAL A 165 12.94 -2.77 -7.41
C VAL A 165 14.39 -2.79 -6.96
N ILE A 166 15.29 -3.23 -7.83
CA ILE A 166 16.69 -3.45 -7.55
C ILE A 166 17.53 -2.63 -8.52
N LEU A 167 18.47 -1.85 -7.99
CA LEU A 167 19.48 -1.13 -8.77
C LEU A 167 20.79 -1.90 -8.72
N ASP A 168 21.25 -2.30 -9.88
CA ASP A 168 22.61 -2.78 -10.15
C ASP A 168 23.31 -1.78 -11.07
N ALA A 169 24.62 -1.77 -11.12
CA ALA A 169 25.50 -0.85 -11.86
C ALA A 169 24.81 -0.04 -13.00
N ASN A 170 24.28 -0.72 -14.04
CA ASN A 170 23.66 -0.10 -15.21
C ASN A 170 22.28 -0.68 -15.52
N GLU A 171 21.62 -1.31 -14.56
CA GLU A 171 20.32 -1.94 -14.73
C GLU A 171 19.40 -1.64 -13.54
N VAL A 172 18.12 -1.48 -13.83
CA VAL A 172 17.05 -1.50 -12.83
C VAL A 172 16.20 -2.73 -13.11
N HIS A 173 16.10 -3.61 -12.11
CA HIS A 173 15.23 -4.77 -12.16
C HIS A 173 13.98 -4.51 -11.34
N ALA A 174 12.82 -4.85 -11.88
CA ALA A 174 11.55 -4.81 -11.17
C ALA A 174 10.93 -6.21 -11.19
N VAL A 175 10.66 -6.77 -10.02
CA VAL A 175 10.15 -8.15 -9.87
C VAL A 175 8.88 -8.14 -9.07
N ARG A 176 7.87 -8.91 -9.51
CA ARG A 176 6.61 -9.09 -8.80
C ARG A 176 6.48 -10.55 -8.33
N ASP A 177 5.90 -10.77 -7.15
CA ASP A 177 5.70 -12.12 -6.59
C ASP A 177 4.82 -13.00 -7.49
N PRO A 178 4.86 -14.35 -7.32
CA PRO A 178 4.10 -15.29 -8.14
C PRO A 178 2.57 -15.14 -8.11
N TYR A 179 2.04 -14.43 -7.10
CA TYR A 179 0.61 -14.17 -6.95
C TYR A 179 0.20 -12.78 -7.44
N GLY A 180 1.17 -11.84 -7.54
CA GLY A 180 0.91 -10.45 -7.88
C GLY A 180 0.16 -9.68 -6.79
N PHE A 181 0.45 -9.95 -5.51
CA PHE A 181 -0.26 -9.33 -4.38
C PHE A 181 -0.15 -7.81 -4.33
N ARG A 182 1.03 -7.26 -4.67
CA ARG A 182 1.25 -5.81 -4.65
C ARG A 182 1.31 -5.25 -6.06
N PRO A 183 0.74 -4.04 -6.27
CA PRO A 183 0.75 -3.43 -7.59
C PRO A 183 2.18 -3.04 -8.01
N LEU A 184 2.46 -3.19 -9.30
CA LEU A 184 3.68 -2.72 -9.93
C LEU A 184 3.41 -2.50 -11.42
N CYS A 185 3.66 -1.31 -11.93
CA CYS A 185 3.40 -0.95 -13.32
C CYS A 185 4.64 -0.40 -14.03
N LEU A 186 4.64 -0.49 -15.35
CA LEU A 186 5.65 0.01 -16.26
C LEU A 186 5.11 1.21 -17.02
N GLY A 187 5.88 2.28 -17.07
CA GLY A 187 5.62 3.48 -17.86
C GLY A 187 6.81 3.86 -18.73
N ARG A 188 6.54 4.64 -19.77
CA ARG A 188 7.52 5.15 -20.74
C ARG A 188 7.55 6.68 -20.70
N LEU A 189 8.73 7.25 -20.53
CA LEU A 189 9.01 8.67 -20.73
C LEU A 189 9.23 8.97 -22.21
N GLY A 190 8.78 10.13 -22.66
CA GLY A 190 8.81 10.51 -24.07
C GLY A 190 7.70 9.86 -24.89
N THR A 191 7.79 9.96 -26.23
CA THR A 191 6.83 9.40 -27.18
C THR A 191 7.21 7.98 -27.61
N ALA A 192 6.33 7.31 -28.37
CA ALA A 192 6.64 5.98 -28.92
C ALA A 192 7.84 6.00 -29.89
N ASP A 193 7.98 7.10 -30.63
CA ASP A 193 9.03 7.28 -31.64
C ASP A 193 10.31 7.88 -31.05
N ALA A 194 10.24 8.49 -29.86
CA ALA A 194 11.37 9.12 -29.16
C ALA A 194 11.29 8.79 -27.66
N VAL A 195 11.74 7.58 -27.31
CA VAL A 195 11.78 7.10 -25.93
C VAL A 195 12.93 7.78 -25.19
N GLU A 196 12.60 8.52 -24.13
CA GLU A 196 13.56 9.22 -23.28
C GLU A 196 13.96 8.42 -22.02
N GLY A 197 13.15 7.42 -21.66
CA GLY A 197 13.40 6.58 -20.51
C GLY A 197 12.20 5.70 -20.14
N TRP A 198 12.40 4.96 -19.05
CA TRP A 198 11.42 4.01 -18.52
C TRP A 198 11.27 4.15 -17.02
N VAL A 199 10.07 3.91 -16.54
CA VAL A 199 9.70 4.02 -15.14
C VAL A 199 8.97 2.75 -14.72
N VAL A 200 9.32 2.22 -13.56
CA VAL A 200 8.48 1.26 -12.82
C VAL A 200 8.03 1.89 -11.53
N ALA A 201 6.78 1.70 -11.15
CA ALA A 201 6.22 2.28 -9.95
C ALA A 201 5.11 1.41 -9.35
N SER A 202 4.86 1.56 -8.06
CA SER A 202 3.74 0.87 -7.39
C SER A 202 2.37 1.25 -7.95
N GLU A 203 2.19 2.52 -8.38
CA GLU A 203 0.89 3.00 -8.88
C GLU A 203 1.07 3.93 -10.09
N SER A 204 0.06 3.95 -10.97
CA SER A 204 0.03 4.80 -12.17
C SER A 204 0.10 6.32 -11.91
N PRO A 205 -0.42 6.90 -10.79
CA PRO A 205 -0.22 8.32 -10.51
C PRO A 205 1.24 8.76 -10.38
N ALA A 206 2.16 7.83 -10.06
CA ALA A 206 3.59 8.13 -10.09
C ALA A 206 4.11 8.29 -11.52
N LEU A 207 3.48 7.64 -12.50
CA LEU A 207 3.78 7.83 -13.93
C LEU A 207 3.20 9.15 -14.44
N ASP A 208 1.97 9.46 -14.03
CA ASP A 208 1.25 10.66 -14.47
C ASP A 208 1.98 11.94 -14.08
N VAL A 209 2.49 12.02 -12.84
CA VAL A 209 3.25 13.21 -12.38
C VAL A 209 4.54 13.43 -13.16
N LEU A 210 5.12 12.37 -13.72
CA LEU A 210 6.34 12.43 -14.56
C LEU A 210 6.03 12.71 -16.03
N GLY A 211 4.76 12.76 -16.43
CA GLY A 211 4.35 12.79 -17.83
C GLY A 211 4.69 11.48 -18.56
N ALA A 212 4.85 10.39 -17.85
CA ALA A 212 5.11 9.09 -18.45
C ALA A 212 3.81 8.42 -18.90
N THR A 213 3.85 7.79 -20.07
CA THR A 213 2.72 7.00 -20.56
C THR A 213 2.69 5.64 -19.87
N PHE A 214 1.56 5.27 -19.26
CA PHE A 214 1.33 3.92 -18.76
C PHE A 214 1.41 2.91 -19.92
N VAL A 215 2.22 1.86 -19.75
CA VAL A 215 2.38 0.80 -20.75
C VAL A 215 1.59 -0.44 -20.37
N ARG A 216 1.83 -0.96 -19.17
CA ARG A 216 1.13 -2.13 -18.62
C ARG A 216 1.49 -2.35 -17.16
N GLU A 217 0.78 -3.22 -16.50
CA GLU A 217 1.21 -3.81 -15.24
C GLU A 217 2.29 -4.88 -15.47
N ILE A 218 3.12 -5.10 -14.44
CA ILE A 218 4.09 -6.20 -14.42
C ILE A 218 3.34 -7.44 -13.93
N ALA A 219 3.44 -8.53 -14.71
CA ALA A 219 2.69 -9.75 -14.43
C ALA A 219 3.22 -10.51 -13.20
N PRO A 220 2.43 -11.39 -12.57
CA PRO A 220 2.89 -12.26 -11.50
C PRO A 220 4.11 -13.09 -11.90
N GLY A 221 5.15 -13.08 -11.05
CA GLY A 221 6.41 -13.78 -11.29
C GLY A 221 7.30 -13.20 -12.37
N GLU A 222 6.90 -12.09 -13.00
CA GLU A 222 7.67 -11.42 -14.04
C GLU A 222 8.79 -10.58 -13.44
N MET A 223 9.93 -10.55 -14.13
CA MET A 223 11.01 -9.58 -13.99
C MET A 223 11.12 -8.72 -15.23
N VAL A 224 10.99 -7.42 -15.04
CA VAL A 224 11.32 -6.39 -16.03
C VAL A 224 12.72 -5.87 -15.72
N THR A 225 13.59 -5.85 -16.71
CA THR A 225 14.93 -5.24 -16.62
C THR A 225 14.99 -4.04 -17.54
N ILE A 226 15.40 -2.91 -17.01
CA ILE A 226 15.55 -1.64 -17.73
C ILE A 226 17.00 -1.26 -17.76
N THR A 227 17.50 -0.99 -18.96
CA THR A 227 18.86 -0.49 -19.23
C THR A 227 18.79 0.81 -20.02
N SER A 228 19.94 1.42 -20.29
CA SER A 228 20.01 2.56 -21.22
C SER A 228 19.60 2.19 -22.65
N GLN A 229 19.57 0.90 -23.01
CA GLN A 229 19.19 0.40 -24.33
C GLN A 229 17.70 0.08 -24.46
N GLY A 230 16.97 0.07 -23.34
CA GLY A 230 15.54 -0.21 -23.33
C GLY A 230 15.10 -1.20 -22.26
N VAL A 231 13.97 -1.85 -22.48
CA VAL A 231 13.31 -2.76 -21.56
C VAL A 231 13.33 -4.18 -22.10
N THR A 232 13.67 -5.12 -21.23
CA THR A 232 13.47 -6.55 -21.46
C THR A 232 12.60 -7.14 -20.36
N SER A 233 11.86 -8.19 -20.70
CA SER A 233 10.98 -8.89 -19.77
C SER A 233 11.27 -10.39 -19.81
N SER A 234 11.18 -11.03 -18.64
CA SER A 234 11.34 -12.48 -18.52
C SER A 234 10.45 -13.00 -17.39
N GLN A 235 9.89 -14.20 -17.56
CA GLN A 235 9.25 -14.93 -16.48
C GLN A 235 10.34 -15.47 -15.55
N LEU A 236 10.58 -14.78 -14.43
CA LEU A 236 11.61 -15.15 -13.45
C LEU A 236 11.13 -16.29 -12.55
N LEU A 237 9.87 -16.19 -12.08
CA LEU A 237 9.23 -17.14 -11.18
C LEU A 237 7.97 -17.71 -11.83
N THR A 238 7.64 -18.96 -11.55
CA THR A 238 6.39 -19.56 -12.04
C THR A 238 5.19 -18.89 -11.34
N PRO A 239 4.22 -18.36 -12.11
CA PRO A 239 2.98 -17.83 -11.51
C PRO A 239 2.26 -18.90 -10.68
N ALA A 240 1.67 -18.51 -9.57
CA ALA A 240 0.99 -19.42 -8.65
C ALA A 240 -0.38 -19.90 -9.15
N GLY A 241 -0.86 -19.38 -10.28
CA GLY A 241 -2.12 -19.74 -10.93
C GLY A 241 -2.32 -18.98 -12.22
N ASP A 242 -3.42 -19.22 -12.90
CA ASP A 242 -3.75 -18.58 -14.18
C ASP A 242 -4.11 -17.09 -14.03
N ARG A 243 -4.36 -16.63 -12.82
CA ARG A 243 -4.82 -15.27 -12.51
C ARG A 243 -4.12 -14.70 -11.30
N GLU A 244 -3.88 -13.41 -11.32
CA GLU A 244 -3.24 -12.71 -10.22
C GLU A 244 -4.18 -12.57 -9.00
N LYS A 245 -3.57 -12.36 -7.82
CA LYS A 245 -4.22 -12.19 -6.52
C LYS A 245 -3.93 -10.82 -5.93
N LEU A 246 -4.17 -9.76 -6.71
CA LEU A 246 -4.00 -8.39 -6.23
C LEU A 246 -4.80 -8.19 -4.92
N CYS A 247 -4.19 -7.53 -3.94
CA CYS A 247 -4.87 -7.25 -2.67
C CYS A 247 -6.14 -6.42 -2.89
N ILE A 248 -7.29 -6.93 -2.47
CA ILE A 248 -8.60 -6.27 -2.64
C ILE A 248 -8.64 -4.90 -1.97
N PHE A 249 -7.86 -4.69 -0.90
CA PHE A 249 -7.75 -3.42 -0.20
C PHE A 249 -7.00 -2.34 -0.98
N GLU A 250 -6.32 -2.66 -2.07
CA GLU A 250 -5.83 -1.63 -3.00
C GLU A 250 -7.02 -0.87 -3.60
N PHE A 251 -8.10 -1.56 -4.00
CA PHE A 251 -9.34 -0.92 -4.45
C PHE A 251 -10.10 -0.23 -3.32
N VAL A 252 -10.23 -0.88 -2.16
CA VAL A 252 -11.02 -0.36 -1.04
C VAL A 252 -10.39 0.90 -0.44
N TYR A 253 -9.05 0.90 -0.23
CA TYR A 253 -8.41 1.92 0.59
C TYR A 253 -7.03 2.39 0.11
N PHE A 254 -6.07 1.47 -0.22
CA PHE A 254 -4.66 1.86 -0.32
C PHE A 254 -4.33 2.71 -1.53
N ALA A 255 -4.76 2.29 -2.72
CA ALA A 255 -4.44 3.00 -3.95
C ALA A 255 -5.11 4.38 -4.00
N ARG A 256 -4.46 5.32 -4.65
CA ARG A 256 -5.06 6.64 -4.91
C ARG A 256 -6.32 6.50 -5.76
N PRO A 257 -7.31 7.38 -5.60
CA PRO A 257 -8.53 7.33 -6.41
C PRO A 257 -8.27 7.46 -7.92
N ASP A 258 -7.23 8.17 -8.30
CA ASP A 258 -6.81 8.37 -9.70
C ASP A 258 -5.96 7.21 -10.26
N ALA A 259 -5.59 6.22 -9.45
CA ALA A 259 -4.85 5.05 -9.91
C ALA A 259 -5.68 4.13 -10.81
N TYR A 260 -4.99 3.47 -11.76
CA TYR A 260 -5.49 2.34 -12.54
C TYR A 260 -4.88 1.05 -12.01
N LEU A 261 -5.73 0.05 -11.76
CA LEU A 261 -5.36 -1.28 -11.32
C LEU A 261 -6.16 -2.31 -12.11
N LEU A 262 -5.48 -3.24 -12.78
CA LEU A 262 -6.11 -4.30 -13.58
C LEU A 262 -7.13 -3.77 -14.59
N GLY A 263 -6.83 -2.62 -15.20
CA GLY A 263 -7.71 -1.98 -16.18
C GLY A 263 -8.86 -1.17 -15.58
N HIS A 264 -9.00 -1.10 -14.24
CA HIS A 264 -10.07 -0.39 -13.56
C HIS A 264 -9.55 0.85 -12.84
N GLN A 265 -10.28 1.97 -12.98
CA GLN A 265 -9.99 3.18 -12.21
C GLN A 265 -10.54 3.02 -10.79
N VAL A 266 -9.68 3.22 -9.80
CA VAL A 266 -10.02 3.04 -8.38
C VAL A 266 -11.18 3.92 -7.93
N HIS A 267 -11.25 5.18 -8.38
CA HIS A 267 -12.35 6.09 -8.05
C HIS A 267 -13.70 5.55 -8.55
N THR A 268 -13.76 5.09 -9.79
CA THR A 268 -14.99 4.51 -10.38
C THR A 268 -15.42 3.26 -9.64
N THR A 269 -14.46 2.40 -9.29
CA THR A 269 -14.71 1.18 -8.51
C THR A 269 -15.28 1.52 -7.11
N ARG A 270 -14.71 2.49 -6.41
CA ARG A 270 -15.22 2.93 -5.09
C ARG A 270 -16.63 3.52 -5.20
N ARG A 271 -16.94 4.28 -6.24
CA ARG A 271 -18.32 4.75 -6.47
C ARG A 271 -19.28 3.59 -6.67
N ARG A 272 -18.90 2.58 -7.46
CA ARG A 272 -19.70 1.37 -7.66
C ARG A 272 -19.93 0.58 -6.38
N MET A 273 -18.92 0.51 -5.48
CA MET A 273 -19.09 -0.05 -4.12
C MET A 273 -20.21 0.68 -3.38
N GLY A 274 -20.23 2.00 -3.41
CA GLY A 274 -21.29 2.81 -2.79
C GLY A 274 -22.67 2.60 -3.43
N GLU A 275 -22.76 2.52 -4.76
CA GLU A 275 -24.02 2.24 -5.48
C GLU A 275 -24.61 0.88 -5.06
N LEU A 276 -23.77 -0.18 -5.01
CA LEU A 276 -24.21 -1.52 -4.60
C LEU A 276 -24.53 -1.58 -3.09
N LEU A 277 -23.81 -0.87 -2.26
CA LEU A 277 -24.09 -0.76 -0.83
C LEU A 277 -25.46 -0.10 -0.56
N ALA A 278 -25.82 0.93 -1.33
CA ALA A 278 -27.12 1.58 -1.23
C ALA A 278 -28.28 0.66 -1.65
N GLN A 279 -28.04 -0.28 -2.57
CA GLN A 279 -29.05 -1.23 -3.03
C GLN A 279 -29.34 -2.36 -2.04
N GLN A 280 -28.46 -2.59 -1.05
CA GLN A 280 -28.63 -3.65 -0.06
C GLN A 280 -29.76 -3.35 0.92
N SER A 281 -29.99 -2.09 1.26
CA SER A 281 -31.03 -1.70 2.20
C SER A 281 -31.64 -0.34 1.87
N ASN A 282 -32.92 -0.20 2.12
CA ASN A 282 -33.62 1.05 1.98
C ASN A 282 -33.53 1.85 3.29
N LEU A 283 -33.08 3.09 3.24
CA LEU A 283 -32.89 3.94 4.41
C LEU A 283 -33.47 5.33 4.14
N ASP A 284 -34.27 5.81 5.09
CA ASP A 284 -34.77 7.19 5.08
C ASP A 284 -33.79 8.09 5.86
N ALA A 285 -33.14 9.00 5.16
CA ALA A 285 -32.16 9.94 5.69
C ALA A 285 -32.15 11.24 4.89
N ASP A 286 -31.52 12.27 5.45
CA ASP A 286 -31.55 13.61 4.89
C ASP A 286 -30.26 13.94 4.12
N LEU A 287 -29.13 13.33 4.50
CA LEU A 287 -27.82 13.62 3.93
C LEU A 287 -26.93 12.39 3.88
N VAL A 288 -26.30 12.15 2.74
CA VAL A 288 -25.17 11.20 2.60
C VAL A 288 -23.86 11.97 2.64
N MET A 289 -22.93 11.51 3.45
CA MET A 289 -21.58 12.07 3.54
C MET A 289 -20.53 10.97 3.61
N GLY A 290 -19.33 11.25 3.08
CA GLY A 290 -18.17 10.35 3.20
C GLY A 290 -17.24 10.77 4.32
N VAL A 291 -16.58 9.80 4.93
CA VAL A 291 -15.43 10.08 5.81
C VAL A 291 -14.24 10.46 4.92
N PRO A 292 -13.71 11.69 5.04
CA PRO A 292 -12.61 12.14 4.17
C PRO A 292 -11.30 11.39 4.45
N ASP A 293 -10.53 11.01 3.41
CA ASP A 293 -10.79 11.19 1.97
C ASP A 293 -11.34 9.89 1.34
N SER A 294 -11.11 8.72 1.97
CA SER A 294 -11.33 7.37 1.43
C SER A 294 -12.82 7.02 1.22
N GLY A 295 -13.70 7.45 2.13
CA GLY A 295 -15.13 7.19 2.04
C GLY A 295 -15.89 8.06 1.03
N VAL A 296 -15.29 9.15 0.54
CA VAL A 296 -15.99 10.14 -0.30
C VAL A 296 -16.48 9.55 -1.63
N PRO A 297 -15.69 8.82 -2.43
CA PRO A 297 -16.18 8.27 -3.68
C PRO A 297 -17.33 7.26 -3.49
N ALA A 298 -17.25 6.42 -2.44
CA ALA A 298 -18.33 5.49 -2.11
C ALA A 298 -19.60 6.23 -1.66
N ALA A 299 -19.47 7.32 -0.90
CA ALA A 299 -20.59 8.17 -0.50
C ALA A 299 -21.29 8.82 -1.71
N GLU A 300 -20.53 9.28 -2.71
CA GLU A 300 -21.09 9.79 -3.97
C GLU A 300 -21.91 8.72 -4.70
N GLY A 301 -21.38 7.50 -4.79
CA GLY A 301 -22.08 6.37 -5.39
C GLY A 301 -23.34 6.00 -4.61
N TYR A 302 -23.25 5.94 -3.28
CA TYR A 302 -24.39 5.68 -2.40
C TYR A 302 -25.50 6.72 -2.59
N ALA A 303 -25.15 8.01 -2.54
CA ALA A 303 -26.11 9.10 -2.72
C ALA A 303 -26.83 9.03 -4.08
N LYS A 304 -26.07 8.77 -5.15
CA LYS A 304 -26.62 8.61 -6.51
C LYS A 304 -27.64 7.46 -6.59
N ALA A 305 -27.34 6.32 -5.99
CA ALA A 305 -28.19 5.13 -6.06
C ALA A 305 -29.40 5.21 -5.11
N SER A 306 -29.25 5.82 -3.92
CA SER A 306 -30.33 5.98 -2.95
C SER A 306 -31.26 7.15 -3.22
N GLY A 307 -30.81 8.15 -4.02
CA GLY A 307 -31.52 9.40 -4.23
C GLY A 307 -31.44 10.39 -3.06
N ILE A 308 -30.74 10.05 -1.96
CA ILE A 308 -30.50 10.93 -0.82
C ILE A 308 -29.42 11.96 -1.20
N PRO A 309 -29.58 13.26 -0.89
CA PRO A 309 -28.59 14.29 -1.25
C PRO A 309 -27.19 13.99 -0.70
N PHE A 310 -26.15 14.20 -1.55
CA PHE A 310 -24.76 14.17 -1.12
C PHE A 310 -24.32 15.53 -0.58
N GLY A 311 -23.55 15.55 0.52
CA GLY A 311 -22.94 16.77 1.06
C GLY A 311 -21.76 16.50 1.96
N TYR A 312 -21.06 17.55 2.35
CA TYR A 312 -19.94 17.49 3.27
C TYR A 312 -20.41 17.75 4.70
N GLY A 313 -20.23 16.80 5.59
CA GLY A 313 -20.42 16.96 7.02
C GLY A 313 -19.11 17.06 7.79
N LEU A 314 -17.99 16.69 7.18
CA LEU A 314 -16.65 16.70 7.79
C LEU A 314 -15.63 17.36 6.88
N VAL A 315 -14.69 18.08 7.49
CA VAL A 315 -13.51 18.63 6.83
C VAL A 315 -12.26 18.03 7.45
N LYS A 316 -11.36 17.52 6.60
CA LYS A 316 -10.07 17.01 7.01
C LYS A 316 -9.04 18.13 7.11
N ASN A 317 -8.32 18.21 8.22
CA ASN A 317 -7.16 19.09 8.33
C ASN A 317 -5.99 18.54 7.49
N ARG A 318 -5.67 19.23 6.40
CA ARG A 318 -4.63 18.82 5.44
C ARG A 318 -3.19 18.91 5.99
N TYR A 319 -2.97 19.71 7.04
CA TYR A 319 -1.65 19.92 7.64
C TYR A 319 -1.31 18.92 8.76
N ILE A 320 -2.28 18.12 9.19
CA ILE A 320 -2.04 17.07 10.18
C ILE A 320 -1.79 15.76 9.43
N GLY A 321 -0.54 15.37 9.37
CA GLY A 321 -0.13 14.03 8.94
C GLY A 321 -0.68 12.94 9.86
N ARG A 322 -0.43 11.68 9.55
CA ARG A 322 -0.80 10.56 10.43
C ARG A 322 -0.07 10.71 11.77
N THR A 323 -0.83 10.84 12.84
CA THR A 323 -0.29 10.84 14.20
C THR A 323 0.04 9.40 14.61
N PHE A 324 1.22 9.20 15.23
CA PHE A 324 1.59 7.94 15.88
C PHE A 324 0.47 7.45 16.79
N ILE A 325 0.20 6.14 16.75
CA ILE A 325 -0.84 5.53 17.57
C ILE A 325 -0.38 5.63 19.02
N SER A 326 -1.08 6.45 19.81
CA SER A 326 -0.93 6.45 21.26
C SER A 326 -1.68 5.23 21.83
N PRO A 327 -1.12 4.53 22.83
CA PRO A 327 -1.82 3.45 23.53
C PRO A 327 -3.06 3.92 24.30
N ASP A 328 -3.12 5.20 24.63
CA ASP A 328 -4.14 5.82 25.47
C ASP A 328 -5.41 6.19 24.68
N GLN A 329 -6.59 5.80 25.21
CA GLN A 329 -7.89 5.97 24.57
C GLN A 329 -8.29 7.45 24.44
N ASP A 330 -7.98 8.28 25.45
CA ASP A 330 -8.27 9.73 25.44
C ASP A 330 -7.41 10.46 24.38
N ARG A 331 -6.18 10.02 24.18
CA ARG A 331 -5.30 10.56 23.15
C ARG A 331 -5.75 10.17 21.74
N ARG A 332 -6.42 9.02 21.58
CA ARG A 332 -6.98 8.60 20.26
C ARG A 332 -8.19 9.46 19.88
N ALA A 333 -9.12 9.71 20.82
CA ALA A 333 -10.26 10.62 20.58
C ALA A 333 -9.79 12.04 20.24
N ALA A 334 -8.79 12.55 20.97
CA ALA A 334 -8.16 13.85 20.66
C ALA A 334 -7.47 13.86 19.28
N SER A 335 -6.94 12.71 18.83
CA SER A 335 -6.34 12.56 17.51
C SER A 335 -7.37 12.68 16.38
N VAL A 336 -8.57 12.08 16.55
CA VAL A 336 -9.66 12.19 15.56
C VAL A 336 -10.13 13.66 15.47
N ARG A 337 -10.35 14.33 16.61
CA ARG A 337 -10.77 15.74 16.66
C ARG A 337 -9.73 16.70 16.02
N ARG A 338 -8.45 16.36 16.06
CA ARG A 338 -7.42 17.15 15.36
C ARG A 338 -7.47 16.98 13.83
N LYS A 339 -7.86 15.79 13.38
CA LYS A 339 -7.87 15.44 11.95
C LYS A 339 -9.14 15.85 11.24
N LEU A 340 -10.28 15.75 11.91
CA LEU A 340 -11.60 15.95 11.34
C LEU A 340 -12.38 17.00 12.14
N ASN A 341 -12.98 17.96 11.44
CA ASN A 341 -13.88 18.95 12.00
C ASN A 341 -15.28 18.82 11.40
N PRO A 342 -16.34 18.80 12.23
CA PRO A 342 -17.71 18.74 11.76
C PRO A 342 -18.19 20.11 11.23
N LEU A 343 -18.88 20.09 10.12
CA LEU A 343 -19.63 21.22 9.57
C LEU A 343 -21.00 21.25 10.22
N ARG A 344 -21.13 21.94 11.36
CA ARG A 344 -22.34 21.92 12.20
C ARG A 344 -23.61 22.31 11.45
N GLU A 345 -23.56 23.34 10.62
CA GLU A 345 -24.72 23.80 9.82
C GLU A 345 -25.26 22.73 8.87
N ASN A 346 -24.40 21.79 8.42
CA ASN A 346 -24.80 20.70 7.54
C ASN A 346 -25.25 19.43 8.31
N ILE A 347 -24.99 19.38 9.62
CA ILE A 347 -25.18 18.18 10.46
C ILE A 347 -26.37 18.34 11.40
N GLU A 348 -26.55 19.53 11.99
CA GLU A 348 -27.51 19.79 13.04
C GLU A 348 -28.94 19.44 12.58
N GLY A 349 -29.61 18.58 13.36
CA GLY A 349 -30.96 18.10 13.11
C GLY A 349 -31.09 17.09 11.96
N GLN A 350 -29.99 16.75 11.26
CA GLN A 350 -30.03 15.85 10.08
C GLN A 350 -29.91 14.37 10.50
N ARG A 351 -30.59 13.51 9.74
CA ARG A 351 -30.39 12.05 9.74
C ARG A 351 -29.32 11.74 8.69
N LEU A 352 -28.15 11.34 9.17
CA LEU A 352 -26.97 11.17 8.33
C LEU A 352 -26.76 9.72 7.90
N VAL A 353 -26.43 9.53 6.62
CA VAL A 353 -25.73 8.33 6.15
C VAL A 353 -24.25 8.67 6.06
N VAL A 354 -23.45 8.02 6.88
CA VAL A 354 -21.99 8.21 6.92
C VAL A 354 -21.31 7.01 6.28
N VAL A 355 -20.66 7.24 5.13
CA VAL A 355 -19.99 6.18 4.39
C VAL A 355 -18.49 6.22 4.71
N ASP A 356 -17.94 5.07 5.14
CA ASP A 356 -16.51 4.88 5.40
C ASP A 356 -15.99 3.65 4.65
N ASP A 357 -14.67 3.52 4.50
CA ASP A 357 -14.05 2.42 3.78
C ASP A 357 -14.10 1.09 4.57
N SER A 358 -13.73 1.11 5.84
CA SER A 358 -13.55 -0.11 6.64
C SER A 358 -13.56 0.14 8.15
N ILE A 359 -13.91 -0.88 8.93
CA ILE A 359 -13.81 -0.90 10.39
C ILE A 359 -12.86 -2.04 10.81
N VAL A 360 -11.79 -1.68 11.54
CA VAL A 360 -10.80 -2.64 12.07
C VAL A 360 -10.98 -2.83 13.58
N ARG A 361 -10.67 -1.82 14.39
CA ARG A 361 -10.84 -1.83 15.86
C ARG A 361 -12.11 -1.09 16.35
N GLY A 362 -12.76 -0.33 15.50
CA GLY A 362 -13.97 0.44 15.80
C GLY A 362 -13.79 1.70 16.65
N THR A 363 -12.66 1.89 17.33
CA THR A 363 -12.43 3.05 18.24
C THR A 363 -12.42 4.39 17.50
N THR A 364 -11.88 4.47 16.28
CA THR A 364 -11.92 5.67 15.44
C THR A 364 -13.34 5.98 15.01
N THR A 365 -14.09 4.98 14.59
CA THR A 365 -15.48 5.09 14.15
C THR A 365 -16.39 5.51 15.32
N GLN A 366 -16.18 4.95 16.51
CA GLN A 366 -16.88 5.37 17.73
C GLN A 366 -16.64 6.86 18.05
N ALA A 367 -15.37 7.32 18.00
CA ALA A 367 -15.04 8.72 18.22
C ALA A 367 -15.65 9.65 17.16
N LEU A 368 -15.73 9.18 15.91
CA LEU A 368 -16.38 9.89 14.80
C LEU A 368 -17.88 10.04 15.04
N VAL A 369 -18.58 8.95 15.39
CA VAL A 369 -20.02 8.99 15.68
C VAL A 369 -20.31 9.93 16.85
N GLY A 370 -19.51 9.86 17.93
CA GLY A 370 -19.60 10.79 19.04
C GLY A 370 -19.47 12.25 18.61
N MET A 371 -18.50 12.56 17.75
CA MET A 371 -18.28 13.90 17.20
C MET A 371 -19.48 14.41 16.38
N LEU A 372 -20.11 13.56 15.56
CA LEU A 372 -21.28 13.92 14.77
C LEU A 372 -22.51 14.17 15.67
N ARG A 373 -22.68 13.39 16.73
CA ARG A 373 -23.72 13.61 17.73
C ARG A 373 -23.50 14.91 18.51
N ASP A 374 -22.26 15.19 18.92
CA ASP A 374 -21.89 16.48 19.57
C ASP A 374 -22.11 17.67 18.63
N ALA A 375 -22.11 17.45 17.32
CA ALA A 375 -22.44 18.46 16.31
C ALA A 375 -23.94 18.60 16.05
N GLY A 376 -24.81 17.81 16.72
CA GLY A 376 -26.26 17.92 16.65
C GLY A 376 -26.93 16.98 15.64
N ALA A 377 -26.24 15.93 15.13
CA ALA A 377 -26.87 14.95 14.26
C ALA A 377 -28.06 14.26 14.92
N ALA A 378 -29.24 14.24 14.28
CA ALA A 378 -30.45 13.59 14.77
C ALA A 378 -30.30 12.06 14.75
N LYS A 379 -29.73 11.51 13.68
CA LYS A 379 -29.36 10.09 13.52
C LYS A 379 -28.04 9.94 12.78
N VAL A 380 -27.32 8.85 13.06
CA VAL A 380 -26.07 8.49 12.39
C VAL A 380 -26.15 7.04 11.94
N HIS A 381 -26.31 6.83 10.64
CA HIS A 381 -26.35 5.53 10.01
C HIS A 381 -25.00 5.27 9.32
N LEU A 382 -24.27 4.25 9.77
CA LEU A 382 -22.98 3.89 9.18
C LEU A 382 -23.15 2.92 8.01
N ARG A 383 -22.41 3.18 6.94
CA ARG A 383 -22.34 2.33 5.74
C ARG A 383 -20.91 2.12 5.36
N ILE A 384 -20.45 0.86 5.36
CA ILE A 384 -19.04 0.51 5.19
C ILE A 384 -18.85 -0.15 3.84
N SER A 385 -17.99 0.44 3.00
CA SER A 385 -17.75 -0.02 1.62
C SER A 385 -16.77 -1.20 1.50
N SER A 386 -16.40 -1.84 2.63
CA SER A 386 -15.80 -3.18 2.67
C SER A 386 -16.66 -4.13 3.51
N PRO A 387 -16.57 -5.45 3.31
CA PRO A 387 -17.08 -6.44 4.26
C PRO A 387 -16.38 -6.34 5.62
N PRO A 388 -16.92 -7.00 6.68
CA PRO A 388 -16.27 -7.06 7.98
C PRO A 388 -14.85 -7.64 7.90
N PHE A 389 -13.89 -6.97 8.54
CA PHE A 389 -12.49 -7.36 8.57
C PHE A 389 -12.28 -8.42 9.67
N MET A 390 -12.18 -9.71 9.27
CA MET A 390 -12.28 -10.87 10.17
C MET A 390 -10.94 -11.51 10.52
N TRP A 391 -9.92 -11.34 9.64
CA TRP A 391 -8.66 -12.10 9.72
C TRP A 391 -7.44 -11.18 9.55
N PRO A 392 -6.31 -11.48 10.20
CA PRO A 392 -5.08 -10.70 10.01
C PRO A 392 -4.55 -10.85 8.58
N CYS A 393 -3.79 -9.86 8.12
CA CYS A 393 -3.05 -9.94 6.85
C CYS A 393 -1.60 -10.37 7.11
N TYR A 394 -1.07 -11.26 6.25
CA TYR A 394 0.33 -11.68 6.28
C TYR A 394 1.13 -11.18 5.07
N TYR A 395 0.48 -10.47 4.13
CA TYR A 395 1.04 -10.08 2.83
C TYR A 395 1.33 -8.57 2.72
N GLY A 396 1.71 -7.95 3.84
CA GLY A 396 2.25 -6.59 3.87
C GLY A 396 1.28 -5.49 4.31
N ILE A 397 0.11 -5.84 4.88
CA ILE A 397 -0.73 -4.87 5.59
C ILE A 397 -0.54 -5.09 7.10
N ASP A 398 -0.13 -4.04 7.82
CA ASP A 398 -0.09 -4.12 9.29
C ASP A 398 -1.51 -4.15 9.84
N THR A 399 -1.91 -5.34 10.23
CA THR A 399 -3.20 -5.58 10.87
C THR A 399 -2.99 -6.01 12.31
N PRO A 400 -3.91 -5.65 13.21
CA PRO A 400 -3.87 -6.15 14.58
C PRO A 400 -4.03 -7.68 14.61
N THR A 401 -3.71 -8.26 15.75
CA THR A 401 -4.02 -9.67 16.02
C THR A 401 -5.52 -9.93 15.88
N ARG A 402 -5.92 -11.14 15.57
CA ARG A 402 -7.35 -11.49 15.44
C ARG A 402 -8.17 -11.11 16.68
N ALA A 403 -7.59 -11.20 17.87
CA ALA A 403 -8.21 -10.80 19.12
C ALA A 403 -8.55 -9.30 19.20
N GLU A 404 -7.85 -8.44 18.46
CA GLU A 404 -8.10 -6.99 18.40
C GLU A 404 -9.03 -6.57 17.25
N LEU A 405 -9.40 -7.49 16.35
CA LEU A 405 -10.32 -7.22 15.25
C LEU A 405 -11.75 -7.20 15.78
N LEU A 406 -12.44 -6.07 15.62
CA LEU A 406 -13.79 -5.90 16.15
C LEU A 406 -14.75 -6.95 15.58
N ALA A 407 -14.75 -7.12 14.27
CA ALA A 407 -15.65 -8.04 13.57
C ALA A 407 -15.30 -9.53 13.79
N ALA A 408 -14.08 -9.86 14.24
CA ALA A 408 -13.72 -11.24 14.56
C ALA A 408 -14.30 -11.72 15.91
N ASN A 409 -14.72 -10.77 16.77
CA ASN A 409 -15.14 -11.04 18.15
C ASN A 409 -16.56 -10.58 18.46
N HIS A 410 -17.21 -9.84 17.56
CA HIS A 410 -18.54 -9.26 17.78
C HIS A 410 -19.43 -9.43 16.55
N THR A 411 -20.71 -9.62 16.77
CA THR A 411 -21.75 -9.53 15.74
C THR A 411 -21.91 -8.08 15.26
N ILE A 412 -22.54 -7.85 14.12
CA ILE A 412 -22.79 -6.51 13.58
C ILE A 412 -23.62 -5.67 14.57
N ASP A 413 -24.61 -6.28 15.25
CA ASP A 413 -25.40 -5.60 16.26
C ASP A 413 -24.60 -5.18 17.50
N GLU A 414 -23.67 -6.03 17.95
CA GLU A 414 -22.75 -5.68 19.05
C GLU A 414 -21.76 -4.60 18.63
N MET A 415 -21.24 -4.67 17.39
CA MET A 415 -20.39 -3.62 16.82
C MET A 415 -21.15 -2.29 16.75
N ASN A 416 -22.40 -2.32 16.28
CA ASN A 416 -23.24 -1.11 16.21
C ASN A 416 -23.47 -0.48 17.60
N LYS A 417 -23.75 -1.30 18.61
CA LYS A 417 -23.88 -0.86 20.02
C LYS A 417 -22.59 -0.27 20.55
N PHE A 418 -21.44 -0.91 20.27
CA PHE A 418 -20.13 -0.43 20.70
C PHE A 418 -19.79 0.93 20.06
N ILE A 419 -20.06 1.08 18.77
CA ILE A 419 -19.79 2.31 18.01
C ILE A 419 -20.78 3.42 18.40
N GLY A 420 -22.01 3.08 18.75
CA GLY A 420 -23.07 4.02 19.15
C GLY A 420 -23.81 4.65 17.96
N SER A 421 -23.81 4.01 16.79
CA SER A 421 -24.59 4.44 15.63
C SER A 421 -26.04 3.93 15.69
N ASP A 422 -26.95 4.54 14.91
CA ASP A 422 -28.37 4.13 14.83
C ASP A 422 -28.54 2.87 13.97
N SER A 423 -27.66 2.68 12.97
CA SER A 423 -27.52 1.43 12.23
C SER A 423 -26.12 1.28 11.64
N LEU A 424 -25.69 0.05 11.47
CA LEU A 424 -24.41 -0.32 10.85
C LEU A 424 -24.65 -1.38 9.79
N GLU A 425 -24.14 -1.15 8.59
CA GLU A 425 -24.19 -2.11 7.50
C GLU A 425 -22.87 -2.10 6.72
N PHE A 426 -22.45 -3.26 6.28
CA PHE A 426 -21.28 -3.49 5.44
C PHE A 426 -21.72 -3.93 4.06
N ILE A 427 -20.95 -3.57 3.03
CA ILE A 427 -21.14 -4.17 1.71
C ILE A 427 -20.93 -5.68 1.81
N SER A 428 -21.73 -6.46 1.12
CA SER A 428 -21.49 -7.90 1.02
C SER A 428 -20.23 -8.20 0.22
N LEU A 429 -19.59 -9.36 0.47
CA LEU A 429 -18.40 -9.76 -0.29
C LEU A 429 -18.74 -9.95 -1.78
N GLU A 430 -19.94 -10.45 -2.08
CA GLU A 430 -20.45 -10.58 -3.45
C GLU A 430 -20.53 -9.22 -4.16
N ASN A 431 -21.14 -8.22 -3.51
CA ASN A 431 -21.24 -6.86 -4.04
C ASN A 431 -19.88 -6.18 -4.15
N LEU A 432 -18.95 -6.41 -3.21
CA LEU A 432 -17.59 -5.89 -3.31
C LEU A 432 -16.88 -6.45 -4.56
N ARG A 433 -16.94 -7.77 -4.77
CA ARG A 433 -16.38 -8.43 -5.96
C ARG A 433 -17.04 -7.92 -7.25
N ALA A 434 -18.36 -7.79 -7.25
CA ALA A 434 -19.10 -7.22 -8.38
C ALA A 434 -18.74 -5.74 -8.66
N ALA A 435 -18.43 -4.95 -7.63
CA ALA A 435 -17.98 -3.57 -7.81
C ALA A 435 -16.61 -3.48 -8.48
N ILE A 436 -15.71 -4.38 -8.14
CA ILE A 436 -14.36 -4.46 -8.71
C ILE A 436 -14.40 -5.05 -10.13
N ASP A 437 -15.35 -5.95 -10.40
CA ASP A 437 -15.56 -6.58 -11.72
C ASP A 437 -14.36 -7.44 -12.20
N LEU A 438 -13.72 -8.08 -11.24
CA LEU A 438 -12.64 -9.02 -11.45
C LEU A 438 -13.08 -10.40 -10.93
N ASP A 439 -13.33 -11.35 -11.80
CA ASP A 439 -13.91 -12.68 -11.55
C ASP A 439 -13.14 -13.53 -10.50
N GLY A 440 -13.09 -13.08 -9.24
CA GLY A 440 -12.43 -13.77 -8.14
C GLY A 440 -10.90 -13.66 -8.14
N GLU A 441 -10.34 -12.64 -8.78
CA GLU A 441 -8.91 -12.48 -9.02
C GLU A 441 -8.18 -11.68 -7.91
N CYS A 442 -8.86 -11.28 -6.84
CA CYS A 442 -8.26 -10.56 -5.73
C CYS A 442 -7.94 -11.45 -4.53
N CYS A 443 -6.89 -11.09 -3.78
CA CYS A 443 -6.68 -11.60 -2.43
C CYS A 443 -7.65 -10.90 -1.48
N ASP A 444 -8.56 -11.65 -0.90
CA ASP A 444 -9.54 -11.22 0.09
C ASP A 444 -9.40 -11.99 1.44
N ALA A 445 -8.23 -12.55 1.70
CA ALA A 445 -7.94 -13.39 2.87
C ALA A 445 -8.30 -12.73 4.21
N CYS A 446 -8.12 -11.41 4.34
CA CYS A 446 -8.49 -10.66 5.54
C CYS A 446 -10.02 -10.60 5.79
N LEU A 447 -10.83 -10.89 4.79
CA LEU A 447 -12.29 -10.96 4.86
C LEU A 447 -12.77 -12.40 5.04
N THR A 448 -12.15 -13.37 4.34
CA THR A 448 -12.60 -14.75 4.21
C THR A 448 -11.83 -15.77 5.06
N GLY A 449 -10.57 -15.48 5.40
CA GLY A 449 -9.64 -16.43 6.02
C GLY A 449 -9.00 -17.42 5.04
N HIS A 450 -9.26 -17.28 3.73
CA HIS A 450 -8.63 -18.12 2.70
C HIS A 450 -7.38 -17.42 2.16
N TYR A 451 -6.22 -17.89 2.60
CA TYR A 451 -4.92 -17.33 2.23
C TYR A 451 -4.39 -18.00 0.97
N PRO A 452 -4.13 -17.25 -0.14
CA PRO A 452 -3.62 -17.83 -1.38
C PRO A 452 -2.20 -18.39 -1.28
N ALA A 453 -1.34 -17.77 -0.48
CA ALA A 453 0.04 -18.20 -0.22
C ALA A 453 0.17 -18.78 1.19
N PRO A 454 1.25 -19.54 1.48
CA PRO A 454 1.53 -20.02 2.83
C PRO A 454 1.55 -18.89 3.86
N THR A 455 0.97 -19.17 5.01
CA THR A 455 0.99 -18.26 6.16
C THR A 455 2.11 -18.66 7.12
N PRO A 456 2.62 -17.74 7.96
CA PRO A 456 3.66 -18.07 8.91
C PRO A 456 3.25 -19.21 9.82
N VAL A 457 4.15 -20.17 10.01
CA VAL A 457 3.94 -21.28 10.95
C VAL A 457 4.02 -20.75 12.38
N ALA A 458 3.00 -21.05 13.20
CA ALA A 458 3.01 -20.69 14.61
C ALA A 458 4.04 -21.58 15.36
N LEU A 459 5.23 -21.11 15.63
CA LEU A 459 6.17 -21.73 16.52
C LEU A 459 5.74 -21.46 17.97
N GLY A 460 5.28 -22.52 18.70
CA GLY A 460 4.91 -22.43 20.10
C GLY A 460 3.70 -21.52 20.42
N GLY A 461 2.75 -21.36 19.49
CA GLY A 461 1.55 -20.53 19.68
C GLY A 461 1.77 -19.04 19.44
N VAL A 462 2.96 -18.60 19.08
CA VAL A 462 3.27 -17.22 18.69
C VAL A 462 3.49 -17.17 17.18
N VAL A 463 2.74 -16.33 16.48
CA VAL A 463 2.98 -16.06 15.05
C VAL A 463 4.29 -15.26 14.94
N THR A 464 5.35 -15.91 14.44
CA THR A 464 6.73 -15.40 14.46
C THR A 464 7.14 -14.54 13.28
N SER A 465 6.20 -14.18 12.38
CA SER A 465 6.49 -13.41 11.14
C SER A 465 6.34 -11.91 11.29
N ARG A 466 6.46 -11.36 12.48
CA ARG A 466 6.52 -9.91 12.66
C ARG A 466 7.96 -9.49 12.93
N TRP A 467 8.52 -8.78 12.00
CA TRP A 467 9.73 -7.99 12.17
C TRP A 467 9.48 -6.76 13.03
#